data_33cfa061e9aa9c9a9c80d1ce2306dc0d
#
_entry.id   33cfa061e9aa9c9a9c80d1ce2306dc0d
#
_cell.length_a   1.000
_cell.length_b   1.000
_cell.length_c   1.000
_cell.angle_alpha   90.00
_cell.angle_beta   90.00
_cell.angle_gamma   90.00
#
_symmetry.space_group_name_H-M   'P 1'
#
loop_
_entity.id
_entity.type
_entity.pdbx_description
1 polymer ?
#
loop_
_entity_poly.entity_id
_entity_poly.type
_entity_poly.pdbx_seq_one_letter_code
_entity_poly.pdbx_strand_id
1 'polypeptide(L)'
;EVEAEAALAAEAAEQGIETAGETDVDAKAFVFDEELRARVNKILGNYCGTHNFHNYTVRVDPNDAAAMRYIISFECGEPFVIDGVEFVRTTVVGQSFMLHQIRKLIGTMLCVVRGYLTEEDQIFALKTKESCVTPMAPELGLFLCECIYHAYNTRYAESHEPLALDDYAADVDAFKKSHIYPHMASTEKTEGTVEAWVRMLPLKQIRNSYEWARKKDGGRALMSKADRREAEKR
;
A
#
# COMPACT_ATOMS: atom_id res chain seq x y z
N GLU A 1 -9.83 -9.97 -18.13
CA GLU A 1 -9.47 -9.25 -16.86
C GLU A 1 -10.08 -7.85 -16.82
N VAL A 2 -10.08 -7.11 -17.92
CA VAL A 2 -10.68 -5.76 -18.02
C VAL A 2 -12.21 -5.80 -17.90
N GLU A 3 -12.86 -6.85 -18.38
CA GLU A 3 -14.33 -7.03 -18.28
C GLU A 3 -14.80 -7.33 -16.86
N ALA A 4 -13.98 -7.97 -16.03
CA ALA A 4 -14.31 -8.25 -14.63
C ALA A 4 -14.23 -7.01 -13.73
N GLU A 5 -13.33 -6.07 -14.02
CA GLU A 5 -13.24 -4.79 -13.31
C GLU A 5 -14.41 -3.84 -13.69
N ALA A 6 -14.81 -3.85 -14.95
CA ALA A 6 -15.96 -3.06 -15.42
C ALA A 6 -17.29 -3.59 -14.85
N ALA A 7 -17.45 -4.90 -14.69
CA ALA A 7 -18.64 -5.51 -14.10
C ALA A 7 -18.77 -5.17 -12.61
N LEU A 8 -17.67 -5.18 -11.84
CA LEU A 8 -17.64 -4.78 -10.43
C LEU A 8 -17.99 -3.30 -10.22
N ALA A 9 -17.57 -2.42 -11.14
CA ALA A 9 -17.89 -1.01 -11.10
C ALA A 9 -19.38 -0.73 -11.43
N ALA A 10 -19.97 -1.49 -12.36
CA ALA A 10 -21.38 -1.39 -12.71
C ALA A 10 -22.31 -1.89 -11.58
N GLU A 11 -21.95 -2.99 -10.91
CA GLU A 11 -22.71 -3.53 -9.78
C GLU A 11 -22.68 -2.61 -8.55
N ALA A 12 -21.57 -1.88 -8.35
CA ALA A 12 -21.46 -0.89 -7.28
C ALA A 12 -22.37 0.35 -7.50
N ALA A 13 -22.61 0.72 -8.75
CA ALA A 13 -23.47 1.84 -9.10
C ALA A 13 -24.98 1.54 -8.90
N GLU A 14 -25.40 0.29 -9.01
CA GLU A 14 -26.80 -0.11 -8.80
C GLU A 14 -27.19 -0.27 -7.33
N GLN A 15 -26.25 -0.38 -6.39
CA GLN A 15 -26.49 -0.66 -4.98
C GLN A 15 -26.58 0.59 -4.07
N GLY A 16 -26.75 1.79 -4.62
CA GLY A 16 -27.01 3.00 -3.83
C GLY A 16 -25.94 3.27 -2.76
N ILE A 17 -24.66 3.31 -3.17
CA ILE A 17 -23.55 3.64 -2.28
C ILE A 17 -23.72 5.10 -1.85
N GLU A 18 -23.98 5.34 -0.57
CA GLU A 18 -23.82 6.67 0.02
C GLU A 18 -22.37 7.11 -0.19
N THR A 19 -22.15 7.93 -1.20
CA THR A 19 -20.91 8.70 -1.36
C THR A 19 -20.77 9.57 -0.12
N ALA A 20 -19.58 9.69 0.41
CA ALA A 20 -19.28 10.54 1.56
C ALA A 20 -19.86 11.94 1.29
N GLY A 21 -20.93 12.26 2.00
CA GLY A 21 -21.63 13.55 1.86
C GLY A 21 -20.63 14.68 2.08
N GLU A 22 -20.71 15.69 1.23
CA GLU A 22 -20.06 16.98 1.42
C GLU A 22 -20.54 17.54 2.76
N THR A 23 -19.75 17.33 3.81
CA THR A 23 -19.85 18.17 5.00
C THR A 23 -19.14 19.46 4.67
N ASP A 24 -19.92 20.49 4.44
CA ASP A 24 -19.51 21.89 4.34
C ASP A 24 -18.91 22.29 5.70
N VAL A 25 -17.63 21.97 5.90
CA VAL A 25 -16.81 22.50 6.98
C VAL A 25 -15.89 23.49 6.30
N ASP A 26 -15.82 24.73 6.78
CA ASP A 26 -14.86 25.75 6.36
C ASP A 26 -13.51 25.08 6.02
N ALA A 27 -13.28 24.82 4.74
CA ALA A 27 -12.18 24.02 4.27
C ALA A 27 -10.89 24.83 4.42
N LYS A 28 -10.30 24.79 5.62
CA LYS A 28 -8.92 25.18 5.81
C LYS A 28 -8.12 24.42 4.75
N ALA A 29 -7.41 25.15 3.88
CA ALA A 29 -6.64 24.54 2.81
C ALA A 29 -5.80 23.39 3.39
N PHE A 30 -5.92 22.19 2.82
CA PHE A 30 -5.13 21.04 3.26
C PHE A 30 -3.65 21.35 3.10
N VAL A 31 -2.87 21.11 4.15
CA VAL A 31 -1.42 21.27 4.14
C VAL A 31 -0.80 19.96 4.60
N PHE A 32 0.10 19.41 3.79
CA PHE A 32 0.91 18.28 4.21
C PHE A 32 2.06 18.79 5.06
N ASP A 33 1.82 18.91 6.37
CA ASP A 33 2.79 19.42 7.34
C ASP A 33 3.65 18.30 7.96
N GLU A 34 4.60 18.70 8.81
CA GLU A 34 5.54 17.79 9.48
C GLU A 34 4.82 16.82 10.43
N GLU A 35 3.73 17.23 11.08
CA GLU A 35 2.96 16.36 11.97
C GLU A 35 2.29 15.24 11.17
N LEU A 36 1.68 15.57 10.04
CA LEU A 36 1.09 14.59 9.14
C LEU A 36 2.15 13.68 8.52
N ARG A 37 3.31 14.21 8.13
CA ARG A 37 4.44 13.44 7.63
C ARG A 37 4.94 12.44 8.67
N ALA A 38 5.12 12.87 9.91
CA ALA A 38 5.53 12.01 11.01
C ALA A 38 4.51 10.88 11.27
N ARG A 39 3.21 11.21 11.21
CA ARG A 39 2.12 10.24 11.32
C ARG A 39 2.15 9.22 10.18
N VAL A 40 2.32 9.67 8.94
CA VAL A 40 2.45 8.79 7.77
C VAL A 40 3.64 7.85 7.93
N ASN A 41 4.82 8.37 8.33
CA ASN A 41 6.01 7.58 8.56
C ASN A 41 5.82 6.52 9.66
N LYS A 42 5.12 6.86 10.74
CA LYS A 42 4.75 5.90 11.79
C LYS A 42 3.90 4.74 11.24
N ILE A 43 2.89 5.06 10.42
CA ILE A 43 2.00 4.06 9.80
C ILE A 43 2.78 3.19 8.81
N LEU A 44 3.64 3.77 7.98
CA LEU A 44 4.50 3.05 7.05
C LEU A 44 5.50 2.14 7.79
N GLY A 45 6.03 2.60 8.91
CA GLY A 45 6.92 1.83 9.78
C GLY A 45 6.33 0.52 10.30
N ASN A 46 5.00 0.46 10.47
CA ASN A 46 4.31 -0.78 10.88
C ASN A 46 4.45 -1.93 9.89
N TYR A 47 4.80 -1.65 8.62
CA TYR A 47 5.06 -2.67 7.60
C TYR A 47 6.49 -3.20 7.60
N CYS A 48 7.42 -2.50 8.26
CA CYS A 48 8.83 -2.91 8.31
C CYS A 48 9.01 -4.19 9.13
N GLY A 49 10.00 -5.00 8.72
CA GLY A 49 10.24 -6.32 9.30
C GLY A 49 9.63 -7.46 8.48
N THR A 50 9.63 -8.65 9.07
CA THR A 50 9.05 -9.85 8.46
C THR A 50 7.61 -10.02 8.86
N HIS A 51 6.69 -9.96 7.89
CA HIS A 51 5.25 -10.14 8.11
C HIS A 51 4.64 -11.07 7.07
N ASN A 52 3.44 -11.54 7.38
CA ASN A 52 2.60 -12.26 6.43
C ASN A 52 1.75 -11.23 5.65
N PHE A 53 2.07 -11.03 4.38
CA PHE A 53 1.40 -10.04 3.53
C PHE A 53 0.30 -10.64 2.64
N HIS A 54 -0.29 -11.81 2.99
CA HIS A 54 -1.33 -12.43 2.16
C HIS A 54 -2.53 -11.49 1.87
N ASN A 55 -2.90 -10.61 2.80
CA ASN A 55 -3.95 -9.61 2.60
C ASN A 55 -3.52 -8.47 1.66
N TYR A 56 -2.22 -8.27 1.48
CA TYR A 56 -1.64 -7.22 0.64
C TYR A 56 -1.20 -7.70 -0.74
N THR A 57 -1.72 -8.84 -1.18
CA THR A 57 -1.50 -9.38 -2.52
C THR A 57 -2.78 -10.03 -3.03
N VAL A 58 -2.69 -10.80 -4.10
CA VAL A 58 -3.80 -11.56 -4.69
C VAL A 58 -3.41 -13.03 -4.83
N ARG A 59 -4.37 -13.93 -4.59
CA ARG A 59 -4.25 -15.38 -4.84
C ARG A 59 -3.09 -16.06 -4.09
N VAL A 60 -2.74 -15.58 -2.89
CA VAL A 60 -1.74 -16.22 -2.01
C VAL A 60 -2.46 -16.69 -0.74
N ASP A 61 -2.28 -17.97 -0.39
CA ASP A 61 -2.83 -18.55 0.82
C ASP A 61 -2.10 -17.99 2.06
N PRO A 62 -2.80 -17.70 3.17
CA PRO A 62 -2.17 -17.19 4.38
C PRO A 62 -1.16 -18.17 5.02
N ASN A 63 -1.20 -19.46 4.68
CA ASN A 63 -0.24 -20.45 5.13
C ASN A 63 0.92 -20.67 4.16
N ASP A 64 0.88 -20.06 2.98
CA ASP A 64 1.96 -20.16 2.02
C ASP A 64 3.18 -19.37 2.51
N ALA A 65 4.36 -19.99 2.46
CA ALA A 65 5.63 -19.33 2.75
C ALA A 65 5.87 -18.11 1.83
N ALA A 66 5.30 -18.13 0.62
CA ALA A 66 5.36 -17.00 -0.31
C ALA A 66 4.66 -15.74 0.21
N ALA A 67 3.74 -15.84 1.19
CA ALA A 67 3.13 -14.69 1.84
C ALA A 67 4.09 -13.94 2.77
N MET A 68 5.15 -14.62 3.25
CA MET A 68 6.14 -14.01 4.12
C MET A 68 7.10 -13.14 3.31
N ARG A 69 7.17 -11.85 3.65
CA ARG A 69 8.10 -10.89 3.02
C ARG A 69 8.78 -10.06 4.10
N TYR A 70 9.96 -9.56 3.74
CA TYR A 70 10.74 -8.69 4.61
C TYR A 70 10.87 -7.31 3.96
N ILE A 71 10.31 -6.31 4.63
CA ILE A 71 10.47 -4.90 4.28
C ILE A 71 11.54 -4.30 5.18
N ILE A 72 12.56 -3.72 4.59
CA ILE A 72 13.73 -3.15 5.28
C ILE A 72 13.39 -1.76 5.80
N SER A 73 12.84 -0.90 4.92
CA SER A 73 12.39 0.44 5.27
C SER A 73 11.21 0.86 4.41
N PHE A 74 10.38 1.76 4.94
CA PHE A 74 9.30 2.39 4.20
C PHE A 74 9.11 3.80 4.74
N GLU A 75 9.44 4.79 3.94
CA GLU A 75 9.56 6.18 4.36
C GLU A 75 8.82 7.12 3.42
N CYS A 76 8.28 8.19 4.01
CA CYS A 76 7.63 9.31 3.35
C CYS A 76 8.54 10.54 3.44
N GLY A 77 8.93 11.09 2.30
CA GLY A 77 9.77 12.28 2.19
C GLY A 77 8.99 13.58 2.31
N GLU A 78 9.69 14.69 2.07
CA GLU A 78 9.09 16.01 2.01
C GLU A 78 8.16 16.17 0.79
N PRO A 79 7.13 17.02 0.90
CA PRO A 79 6.28 17.36 -0.24
C PRO A 79 7.08 18.16 -1.29
N PHE A 80 6.72 18.01 -2.54
CA PHE A 80 7.27 18.77 -3.66
C PHE A 80 6.20 19.05 -4.71
N VAL A 81 6.38 20.11 -5.50
CA VAL A 81 5.39 20.53 -6.48
C VAL A 81 5.95 20.35 -7.89
N ILE A 82 5.15 19.72 -8.76
CA ILE A 82 5.40 19.60 -10.19
C ILE A 82 4.18 20.12 -10.92
N ASP A 83 4.37 21.10 -11.78
CA ASP A 83 3.30 21.72 -12.59
C ASP A 83 2.07 22.14 -11.79
N GLY A 84 2.27 22.61 -10.54
CA GLY A 84 1.20 23.04 -9.65
C GLY A 84 0.43 21.90 -8.97
N VAL A 85 0.86 20.63 -9.11
CA VAL A 85 0.37 19.48 -8.35
C VAL A 85 1.38 19.17 -7.24
N GLU A 86 0.89 19.08 -6.00
CA GLU A 86 1.71 18.67 -4.85
C GLU A 86 1.78 17.15 -4.76
N PHE A 87 2.99 16.64 -4.61
CA PHE A 87 3.28 15.23 -4.45
C PHE A 87 4.08 14.98 -3.17
N VAL A 88 3.92 13.78 -2.65
CA VAL A 88 4.75 13.25 -1.57
C VAL A 88 5.36 11.94 -2.04
N ARG A 89 6.69 11.84 -2.03
CA ARG A 89 7.39 10.62 -2.40
C ARG A 89 7.44 9.66 -1.22
N THR A 90 7.00 8.43 -1.43
CA THR A 90 7.27 7.32 -0.51
C THR A 90 8.29 6.37 -1.11
N THR A 91 9.26 5.94 -0.31
CA THR A 91 10.30 5.00 -0.72
C THR A 91 10.21 3.74 0.13
N VAL A 92 10.06 2.60 -0.52
CA VAL A 92 10.04 1.29 0.13
C VAL A 92 11.22 0.45 -0.32
N VAL A 93 11.95 -0.12 0.64
CA VAL A 93 13.06 -1.04 0.40
C VAL A 93 12.71 -2.40 1.00
N GLY A 94 12.84 -3.45 0.23
CA GLY A 94 12.55 -4.82 0.67
C GLY A 94 13.29 -5.85 -0.17
N GLN A 95 13.39 -7.07 0.33
CA GLN A 95 14.07 -8.16 -0.39
C GLN A 95 13.32 -8.57 -1.66
N SER A 96 12.00 -8.55 -1.62
CA SER A 96 11.12 -8.83 -2.76
C SER A 96 9.69 -8.39 -2.44
N PHE A 97 8.90 -8.14 -3.47
CA PHE A 97 7.50 -7.74 -3.35
C PHE A 97 6.61 -8.69 -4.16
N MET A 98 5.41 -8.94 -3.64
CA MET A 98 4.38 -9.69 -4.34
C MET A 98 3.57 -8.78 -5.27
N LEU A 99 2.80 -9.40 -6.15
CA LEU A 99 1.92 -8.68 -7.07
C LEU A 99 0.99 -7.72 -6.30
N HIS A 100 0.94 -6.46 -6.71
CA HIS A 100 0.15 -5.37 -6.13
C HIS A 100 0.50 -5.02 -4.67
N GLN A 101 1.49 -5.65 -4.04
CA GLN A 101 1.77 -5.47 -2.62
C GLN A 101 1.94 -4.00 -2.24
N ILE A 102 2.84 -3.27 -2.90
CA ILE A 102 3.14 -1.86 -2.58
C ILE A 102 1.87 -1.00 -2.72
N ARG A 103 1.11 -1.17 -3.80
CA ARG A 103 -0.13 -0.43 -4.04
C ARG A 103 -1.17 -0.64 -2.93
N LYS A 104 -1.31 -1.88 -2.42
CA LYS A 104 -2.21 -2.21 -1.30
C LYS A 104 -1.70 -1.68 0.04
N LEU A 105 -0.38 -1.65 0.26
CA LEU A 105 0.22 -1.02 1.44
C LEU A 105 -0.10 0.48 1.48
N ILE A 106 0.09 1.19 0.37
CA ILE A 106 -0.24 2.62 0.22
C ILE A 106 -1.74 2.86 0.38
N GLY A 107 -2.59 2.05 -0.27
CA GLY A 107 -4.05 2.20 -0.15
C GLY A 107 -4.55 2.03 1.29
N THR A 108 -4.02 1.04 2.02
CA THR A 108 -4.35 0.84 3.42
C THR A 108 -3.82 1.98 4.30
N MET A 109 -2.59 2.45 4.07
CA MET A 109 -2.02 3.61 4.76
C MET A 109 -2.92 4.84 4.61
N LEU A 110 -3.38 5.14 3.40
CA LEU A 110 -4.31 6.26 3.15
C LEU A 110 -5.63 6.09 3.90
N CYS A 111 -6.18 4.87 4.00
CA CYS A 111 -7.37 4.62 4.80
C CYS A 111 -7.13 4.89 6.30
N VAL A 112 -5.95 4.57 6.83
CA VAL A 112 -5.59 4.85 8.22
C VAL A 112 -5.40 6.36 8.45
N VAL A 113 -4.70 7.04 7.56
CA VAL A 113 -4.49 8.50 7.64
C VAL A 113 -5.83 9.25 7.62
N ARG A 114 -6.76 8.82 6.77
CA ARG A 114 -8.10 9.41 6.65
C ARG A 114 -9.08 8.97 7.75
N GLY A 115 -8.68 8.09 8.67
CA GLY A 115 -9.52 7.62 9.78
C GLY A 115 -10.59 6.60 9.38
N TYR A 116 -10.51 6.00 8.19
CA TYR A 116 -11.40 4.92 7.76
C TYR A 116 -11.03 3.57 8.37
N LEU A 117 -9.74 3.37 8.66
CA LEU A 117 -9.18 2.27 9.42
C LEU A 117 -8.32 2.83 10.56
N THR A 118 -8.02 1.98 11.55
CA THR A 118 -7.08 2.29 12.62
C THR A 118 -5.70 1.67 12.35
N GLU A 119 -4.67 2.08 13.11
CA GLU A 119 -3.36 1.41 13.06
C GLU A 119 -3.49 -0.05 13.56
N GLU A 120 -4.38 -0.32 14.51
CA GLU A 120 -4.66 -1.67 14.99
C GLU A 120 -5.29 -2.55 13.89
N ASP A 121 -6.12 -1.98 13.01
CA ASP A 121 -6.65 -2.70 11.85
C ASP A 121 -5.53 -3.06 10.88
N GLN A 122 -4.64 -2.12 10.57
CA GLN A 122 -3.47 -2.35 9.73
C GLN A 122 -2.61 -3.50 10.28
N ILE A 123 -2.28 -3.46 11.59
CA ILE A 123 -1.48 -4.48 12.25
C ILE A 123 -2.22 -5.82 12.31
N PHE A 124 -3.54 -5.79 12.52
CA PHE A 124 -4.37 -6.99 12.50
C PHE A 124 -4.31 -7.69 11.14
N ALA A 125 -4.40 -6.95 10.03
CA ALA A 125 -4.33 -7.52 8.69
C ALA A 125 -2.98 -8.20 8.36
N LEU A 126 -1.89 -7.83 9.06
CA LEU A 126 -0.58 -8.49 8.95
C LEU A 126 -0.45 -9.77 9.81
N LYS A 127 -1.32 -9.92 10.80
CA LYS A 127 -1.24 -11.02 11.79
C LYS A 127 -2.31 -12.10 11.61
N THR A 128 -3.50 -11.71 11.18
CA THR A 128 -4.61 -12.64 10.98
C THR A 128 -4.39 -13.53 9.77
N LYS A 129 -4.99 -14.71 9.77
CA LYS A 129 -5.11 -15.58 8.60
C LYS A 129 -6.42 -15.36 7.84
N GLU A 130 -7.29 -14.51 8.37
CA GLU A 130 -8.56 -14.17 7.74
C GLU A 130 -8.38 -13.11 6.64
N SER A 131 -9.25 -13.13 5.65
CA SER A 131 -9.20 -12.17 4.55
C SER A 131 -9.72 -10.80 5.00
N CYS A 132 -8.90 -9.77 4.81
CA CYS A 132 -9.25 -8.37 4.99
C CYS A 132 -9.19 -7.65 3.64
N VAL A 133 -10.18 -6.81 3.35
CA VAL A 133 -10.14 -5.98 2.14
C VAL A 133 -9.11 -4.86 2.33
N THR A 134 -8.05 -4.91 1.51
CA THR A 134 -7.00 -3.89 1.45
C THR A 134 -7.12 -3.15 0.12
N PRO A 135 -7.46 -1.86 0.12
CA PRO A 135 -7.65 -1.11 -1.12
C PRO A 135 -6.35 -0.98 -1.90
N MET A 136 -6.44 -1.09 -3.22
CA MET A 136 -5.30 -1.02 -4.12
C MET A 136 -5.20 0.39 -4.72
N ALA A 137 -4.16 1.14 -4.36
CA ALA A 137 -3.91 2.46 -4.93
C ALA A 137 -3.62 2.39 -6.44
N PRO A 138 -3.90 3.43 -7.21
CA PRO A 138 -3.51 3.52 -8.62
C PRO A 138 -2.01 3.26 -8.81
N GLU A 139 -1.64 2.78 -9.99
CA GLU A 139 -0.23 2.53 -10.33
C GLU A 139 0.53 3.78 -10.74
N LEU A 140 -0.17 4.85 -11.03
CA LEU A 140 0.45 6.11 -11.42
C LEU A 140 1.49 6.55 -10.38
N GLY A 141 2.74 6.67 -10.82
CA GLY A 141 3.87 7.05 -9.96
C GLY A 141 4.56 5.90 -9.25
N LEU A 142 4.13 4.64 -9.43
CA LEU A 142 4.88 3.50 -8.94
C LEU A 142 5.91 3.04 -9.97
N PHE A 143 7.18 3.12 -9.62
CA PHE A 143 8.27 2.63 -10.48
C PHE A 143 9.41 2.02 -9.65
N LEU A 144 10.19 1.13 -10.27
CA LEU A 144 11.39 0.58 -9.66
C LEU A 144 12.49 1.65 -9.69
N CYS A 145 12.89 2.10 -8.53
CA CYS A 145 13.91 3.14 -8.40
C CYS A 145 15.33 2.58 -8.54
N GLU A 146 15.59 1.44 -7.88
CA GLU A 146 16.91 0.84 -7.82
C GLU A 146 16.83 -0.66 -7.51
N CYS A 147 17.78 -1.42 -8.02
CA CYS A 147 18.08 -2.79 -7.61
C CYS A 147 19.35 -2.79 -6.75
N ILE A 148 19.22 -3.22 -5.48
CA ILE A 148 20.34 -3.24 -4.52
C ILE A 148 21.03 -4.61 -4.57
N TYR A 149 22.29 -4.65 -4.97
CA TYR A 149 23.08 -5.87 -5.16
C TYR A 149 24.00 -6.18 -3.98
N HIS A 150 23.53 -6.01 -2.74
CA HIS A 150 24.36 -6.16 -1.53
C HIS A 150 25.12 -7.49 -1.47
N ALA A 151 24.46 -8.63 -1.74
CA ALA A 151 25.08 -9.95 -1.69
C ALA A 151 26.19 -10.11 -2.74
N TYR A 152 25.98 -9.58 -3.95
CA TYR A 152 27.00 -9.58 -5.01
C TYR A 152 28.18 -8.68 -4.60
N ASN A 153 27.91 -7.46 -4.18
CA ASN A 153 28.94 -6.48 -3.82
C ASN A 153 29.81 -6.97 -2.65
N THR A 154 29.19 -7.68 -1.68
CA THR A 154 29.95 -8.28 -0.57
C THR A 154 30.78 -9.47 -1.03
N ARG A 155 30.24 -10.36 -1.87
CA ARG A 155 30.89 -11.58 -2.28
C ARG A 155 32.09 -11.33 -3.20
N TYR A 156 32.01 -10.33 -4.06
CA TYR A 156 33.00 -10.05 -5.10
C TYR A 156 33.79 -8.76 -4.87
N ALA A 157 33.78 -8.21 -3.65
CA ALA A 157 34.42 -6.95 -3.29
C ALA A 157 35.93 -6.87 -3.68
N GLU A 158 36.64 -8.01 -3.66
CA GLU A 158 38.09 -8.05 -3.97
C GLU A 158 38.38 -8.20 -5.46
N SER A 159 37.40 -8.57 -6.28
CA SER A 159 37.64 -8.99 -7.68
C SER A 159 36.84 -8.22 -8.72
N HIS A 160 35.78 -7.53 -8.33
CA HIS A 160 34.88 -6.80 -9.21
C HIS A 160 34.51 -5.45 -8.62
N GLU A 161 34.18 -4.51 -9.48
CA GLU A 161 33.59 -3.22 -9.06
C GLU A 161 32.18 -3.44 -8.50
N PRO A 162 31.77 -2.65 -7.49
CA PRO A 162 30.43 -2.76 -6.94
C PRO A 162 29.36 -2.36 -7.97
N LEU A 163 28.25 -3.07 -7.97
CA LEU A 163 27.04 -2.67 -8.70
C LEU A 163 26.24 -1.71 -7.80
N ALA A 164 26.34 -0.42 -8.08
CA ALA A 164 25.65 0.64 -7.35
C ALA A 164 25.27 1.79 -8.30
N LEU A 165 24.27 2.56 -7.94
CA LEU A 165 23.85 3.75 -8.68
C LEU A 165 24.35 5.06 -8.03
N ASP A 166 25.15 4.99 -6.98
CA ASP A 166 25.59 6.16 -6.22
C ASP A 166 26.29 7.20 -7.09
N ASP A 167 27.17 6.76 -7.99
CA ASP A 167 27.90 7.62 -8.93
C ASP A 167 26.98 8.29 -9.98
N TYR A 168 25.80 7.72 -10.20
CA TYR A 168 24.79 8.20 -11.17
C TYR A 168 23.59 8.86 -10.50
N ALA A 169 23.63 9.08 -9.19
CA ALA A 169 22.49 9.61 -8.43
C ALA A 169 21.95 10.92 -8.99
N ALA A 170 22.85 11.82 -9.43
CA ALA A 170 22.47 13.10 -10.05
C ALA A 170 21.75 12.91 -11.40
N ASP A 171 22.21 11.99 -12.24
CA ASP A 171 21.62 11.69 -13.54
C ASP A 171 20.25 11.01 -13.38
N VAL A 172 20.15 10.08 -12.43
CA VAL A 172 18.89 9.41 -12.06
C VAL A 172 17.86 10.45 -11.56
N ASP A 173 18.26 11.38 -10.72
CA ASP A 173 17.37 12.43 -10.21
C ASP A 173 16.96 13.42 -11.33
N ALA A 174 17.89 13.79 -12.20
CA ALA A 174 17.61 14.61 -13.38
C ALA A 174 16.60 13.91 -14.32
N PHE A 175 16.76 12.61 -14.55
CA PHE A 175 15.83 11.82 -15.36
C PHE A 175 14.41 11.77 -14.75
N LYS A 176 14.31 11.53 -13.43
CA LYS A 176 13.01 11.55 -12.72
C LYS A 176 12.32 12.89 -12.89
N LYS A 177 13.03 13.99 -12.69
CA LYS A 177 12.51 15.35 -12.80
C LYS A 177 12.10 15.76 -14.23
N SER A 178 12.81 15.26 -15.23
CA SER A 178 12.56 15.64 -16.64
C SER A 178 11.53 14.75 -17.34
N HIS A 179 11.36 13.49 -16.91
CA HIS A 179 10.53 12.51 -17.63
C HIS A 179 9.43 11.90 -16.75
N ILE A 180 9.75 11.41 -15.55
CA ILE A 180 8.78 10.67 -14.74
C ILE A 180 7.79 11.61 -14.07
N TYR A 181 8.27 12.61 -13.33
CA TYR A 181 7.39 13.49 -12.54
C TYR A 181 6.47 14.36 -13.40
N PRO A 182 6.92 14.95 -14.54
CA PRO A 182 6.02 15.67 -15.42
C PRO A 182 4.93 14.79 -16.04
N HIS A 183 5.26 13.54 -16.39
CA HIS A 183 4.26 12.57 -16.87
C HIS A 183 3.21 12.29 -15.79
N MET A 184 3.62 12.03 -14.57
CA MET A 184 2.70 11.80 -13.44
C MET A 184 1.77 13.00 -13.22
N ALA A 185 2.33 14.21 -13.17
CA ALA A 185 1.56 15.44 -12.96
C ALA A 185 0.57 15.69 -14.10
N SER A 186 1.00 15.53 -15.35
CA SER A 186 0.16 15.69 -16.54
C SER A 186 -0.99 14.66 -16.56
N THR A 187 -0.70 13.39 -16.26
CA THR A 187 -1.71 12.33 -16.21
C THR A 187 -2.73 12.61 -15.12
N GLU A 188 -2.28 12.92 -13.91
CA GLU A 188 -3.22 13.23 -12.81
C GLU A 188 -4.10 14.44 -13.11
N LYS A 189 -3.54 15.51 -13.71
CA LYS A 189 -4.34 16.68 -14.14
C LYS A 189 -5.39 16.35 -15.19
N THR A 190 -5.08 15.43 -16.10
CA THR A 190 -5.96 15.09 -17.24
C THR A 190 -7.00 14.05 -16.86
N GLU A 191 -6.61 13.03 -16.11
CA GLU A 191 -7.42 11.85 -15.82
C GLU A 191 -7.99 11.85 -14.37
N GLY A 192 -7.34 12.56 -13.44
CA GLY A 192 -7.76 12.59 -12.02
C GLY A 192 -7.76 11.22 -11.37
N THR A 193 -6.84 10.36 -11.76
CA THR A 193 -6.83 8.93 -11.41
C THR A 193 -6.81 8.68 -9.90
N VAL A 194 -5.97 9.42 -9.17
CA VAL A 194 -5.85 9.29 -7.70
C VAL A 194 -7.07 9.90 -7.02
N GLU A 195 -7.53 11.06 -7.47
CA GLU A 195 -8.72 11.72 -6.92
C GLU A 195 -9.96 10.84 -7.10
N ALA A 196 -10.19 10.32 -8.30
CA ALA A 196 -11.32 9.44 -8.60
C ALA A 196 -11.27 8.17 -7.74
N TRP A 197 -10.09 7.55 -7.61
CA TRP A 197 -9.91 6.38 -6.77
C TRP A 197 -10.25 6.65 -5.30
N VAL A 198 -9.78 7.77 -4.74
CA VAL A 198 -10.08 8.15 -3.34
C VAL A 198 -11.58 8.34 -3.13
N ARG A 199 -12.29 8.95 -4.08
CA ARG A 199 -13.74 9.15 -4.04
C ARG A 199 -14.54 7.84 -4.12
N MET A 200 -14.02 6.85 -4.88
CA MET A 200 -14.67 5.56 -5.09
C MET A 200 -14.29 4.48 -4.07
N LEU A 201 -13.55 4.80 -3.00
CA LEU A 201 -13.17 3.82 -1.99
C LEU A 201 -14.42 3.17 -1.35
N PRO A 202 -14.55 1.83 -1.39
CA PRO A 202 -15.71 1.12 -0.84
C PRO A 202 -15.61 0.99 0.69
N LEU A 203 -15.72 2.12 1.40
CA LEU A 203 -15.43 2.25 2.84
C LEU A 203 -16.23 1.28 3.70
N LYS A 204 -17.52 1.09 3.39
CA LYS A 204 -18.39 0.16 4.11
C LYS A 204 -17.92 -1.29 3.95
N GLN A 205 -17.54 -1.69 2.73
CA GLN A 205 -17.02 -3.03 2.46
C GLN A 205 -15.68 -3.26 3.16
N ILE A 206 -14.78 -2.29 3.12
CA ILE A 206 -13.50 -2.32 3.82
C ILE A 206 -13.76 -2.57 5.31
N ARG A 207 -14.52 -1.71 5.99
CA ARG A 207 -14.81 -1.83 7.43
C ARG A 207 -15.46 -3.17 7.78
N ASN A 208 -16.49 -3.56 7.06
CA ASN A 208 -17.20 -4.82 7.30
C ASN A 208 -16.27 -6.04 7.19
N SER A 209 -15.31 -6.03 6.26
CA SER A 209 -14.36 -7.13 6.10
C SER A 209 -13.47 -7.31 7.33
N TYR A 210 -12.99 -6.22 7.92
CA TYR A 210 -12.19 -6.26 9.15
C TYR A 210 -13.01 -6.71 10.36
N GLU A 211 -14.24 -6.23 10.51
CA GLU A 211 -15.14 -6.67 11.56
C GLU A 211 -15.44 -8.18 11.48
N TRP A 212 -15.71 -8.66 10.27
CA TRP A 212 -15.94 -10.08 10.02
C TRP A 212 -14.70 -10.91 10.34
N ALA A 213 -13.53 -10.49 9.85
CA ALA A 213 -12.26 -11.17 10.10
C ALA A 213 -11.95 -11.24 11.61
N ARG A 214 -12.17 -10.17 12.38
CA ARG A 214 -11.99 -10.14 13.84
C ARG A 214 -12.93 -11.11 14.55
N LYS A 215 -14.20 -11.19 14.17
CA LYS A 215 -15.17 -12.13 14.73
C LYS A 215 -14.72 -13.58 14.52
N LYS A 216 -14.25 -13.88 13.31
CA LYS A 216 -13.80 -15.24 12.95
C LYS A 216 -12.48 -15.61 13.65
N ASP A 217 -11.53 -14.68 13.71
CA ASP A 217 -10.26 -14.87 14.41
C ASP A 217 -10.46 -15.04 15.92
N GLY A 218 -11.33 -14.25 16.55
CA GLY A 218 -11.74 -14.40 17.96
C GLY A 218 -12.42 -15.73 18.24
N GLY A 219 -13.30 -16.20 17.36
CA GLY A 219 -13.91 -17.53 17.43
C GLY A 219 -12.87 -18.66 17.36
N ARG A 220 -11.86 -18.51 16.47
CA ARG A 220 -10.74 -19.45 16.33
C ARG A 220 -9.85 -19.46 17.59
N ALA A 221 -9.67 -18.32 18.27
CA ALA A 221 -8.90 -18.23 19.51
C ALA A 221 -9.56 -19.00 20.68
N LEU A 222 -10.90 -19.15 20.66
CA LEU A 222 -11.66 -19.90 21.65
C LEU A 222 -11.69 -21.42 21.38
N MET A 223 -11.29 -21.87 20.19
CA MET A 223 -11.23 -23.30 19.84
C MET A 223 -9.99 -23.96 20.47
N SER A 224 -10.14 -25.22 20.90
CA SER A 224 -9.01 -26.02 21.36
C SER A 224 -7.99 -26.28 20.24
N LYS A 225 -6.74 -26.62 20.59
CA LYS A 225 -5.71 -27.01 19.60
C LYS A 225 -6.12 -28.22 18.75
N ALA A 226 -6.94 -29.13 19.29
CA ALA A 226 -7.45 -30.29 18.59
C ALA A 226 -8.48 -29.90 17.54
N ASP A 227 -9.47 -29.08 17.91
CA ASP A 227 -10.53 -28.60 17.02
C ASP A 227 -9.96 -27.75 15.86
N ARG A 228 -8.91 -26.95 16.11
CA ARG A 228 -8.21 -26.18 15.07
C ARG A 228 -7.59 -27.06 14.00
N ARG A 229 -6.93 -28.18 14.40
CA ARG A 229 -6.30 -29.15 13.49
C ARG A 229 -7.35 -29.90 12.66
N GLU A 230 -8.54 -30.10 13.19
CA GLU A 230 -9.63 -30.76 12.45
C GLU A 230 -10.31 -29.80 11.45
N ALA A 231 -10.45 -28.52 11.81
CA ALA A 231 -10.97 -27.48 10.92
C ALA A 231 -10.03 -27.16 9.74
N GLU A 232 -8.70 -27.31 9.93
CA GLU A 232 -7.69 -27.12 8.88
C GLU A 232 -7.59 -28.27 7.86
N LYS A 233 -8.23 -29.43 8.14
CA LYS A 233 -8.25 -30.61 7.26
C LYS A 233 -9.50 -30.70 6.34
N ARG A 234 -10.44 -29.80 6.50
CA ARG A 234 -11.68 -29.69 5.71
C ARG A 234 -11.55 -28.56 4.69
#